data_b63199b31a025e23432a0da13ef9020a
#
_entry.id   b63199b31a025e23432a0da13ef9020a
#
_cell.length_a   1.000
_cell.length_b   1.000
_cell.length_c   1.000
_cell.angle_alpha   90.00
_cell.angle_beta   90.00
_cell.angle_gamma   90.00
#
_symmetry.space_group_name_H-M   'P 1'
#
loop_
_entity.id
_entity.type
_entity.pdbx_description
1 polymer ?
#
loop_
_entity_poly.entity_id
_entity_poly.type
_entity_poly.pdbx_seq_one_letter_code
_entity_poly.pdbx_strand_id
1 'polypeptide(L)'
;GPAGVATRLRPFLPIPMAGRCGAGFGWLTEADCPQSIGRLSAHMGNAGVLLRAYVYARMLGREGMPRVAEYATLNANYLMAQLRRAGFEAAFPKRRASHEFIVTLRALKEETGVTAMDFAKRLLDKGFHAPTTYFPLLVPECLLIEPTETESKETLDAFVTAMKEILDEAYATPELVKTAPHTMLVRRLDDVRAARDL
;
A
#
# COMPACT_ATOMS: atom_id res chain seq x y z
N GLY A 1 1.15 12.63 8.50
CA GLY A 1 1.61 13.26 7.27
C GLY A 1 1.48 14.78 7.33
N PRO A 2 2.00 15.52 6.37
CA PRO A 2 1.82 16.97 6.29
C PRO A 2 0.34 17.31 6.09
N ALA A 3 -0.11 18.35 6.80
CA ALA A 3 -1.48 18.84 6.70
C ALA A 3 -1.49 20.29 6.20
N GLY A 4 -2.39 20.61 5.30
CA GLY A 4 -2.63 21.95 4.81
C GLY A 4 -4.04 22.41 5.17
N VAL A 5 -4.19 23.70 5.48
CA VAL A 5 -5.49 24.28 5.80
C VAL A 5 -5.81 25.48 4.91
N ALA A 6 -7.10 25.74 4.69
CA ALA A 6 -7.53 26.97 4.05
C ALA A 6 -7.14 28.20 4.90
N THR A 7 -6.88 29.35 4.26
CA THR A 7 -6.39 30.56 4.92
C THR A 7 -7.24 30.97 6.13
N ARG A 8 -8.56 30.80 6.07
CA ARG A 8 -9.48 31.10 7.18
C ARG A 8 -9.23 30.27 8.45
N LEU A 9 -8.60 29.08 8.32
CA LEU A 9 -8.29 28.19 9.45
C LEU A 9 -6.86 28.39 9.99
N ARG A 10 -6.04 29.18 9.29
CA ARG A 10 -4.66 29.42 9.70
C ARG A 10 -4.50 29.93 11.12
N PRO A 11 -5.34 30.87 11.64
CA PRO A 11 -5.22 31.35 13.01
C PRO A 11 -5.41 30.27 14.08
N PHE A 12 -6.11 29.18 13.75
CA PHE A 12 -6.45 28.11 14.68
C PHE A 12 -5.46 26.93 14.66
N LEU A 13 -4.40 27.02 13.86
CA LEU A 13 -3.41 25.93 13.79
C LEU A 13 -2.78 25.67 15.16
N PRO A 14 -2.41 24.41 15.45
CA PRO A 14 -1.74 24.05 16.68
C PRO A 14 -0.37 24.73 16.82
N ILE A 15 0.07 24.87 18.05
CA ILE A 15 1.43 25.36 18.40
C ILE A 15 2.23 24.21 19.06
N PRO A 16 3.59 24.26 19.04
CA PRO A 16 4.42 25.29 18.42
C PRO A 16 4.50 25.11 16.89
N MET A 17 4.66 26.23 16.18
CA MET A 17 4.99 26.24 14.76
C MET A 17 6.26 27.06 14.53
N ALA A 18 7.05 26.69 13.52
CA ALA A 18 8.13 27.55 13.07
C ALA A 18 7.57 28.76 12.30
N GLY A 19 7.96 29.95 12.66
CA GLY A 19 7.53 31.18 12.01
C GLY A 19 8.62 32.22 11.94
N ARG A 20 8.38 33.35 11.27
CA ARG A 20 9.30 34.48 11.26
C ARG A 20 9.19 35.21 12.59
N CYS A 21 10.35 35.36 13.26
CA CYS A 21 10.53 36.13 14.52
C CYS A 21 11.63 37.14 14.28
N GLY A 22 11.26 38.41 14.08
CA GLY A 22 12.23 39.44 13.71
C GLY A 22 12.93 39.15 12.38
N ALA A 23 14.27 39.19 12.41
CA ALA A 23 15.09 38.90 11.19
C ALA A 23 15.32 37.41 10.93
N GLY A 24 14.87 36.50 11.80
CA GLY A 24 15.09 35.06 11.72
C GLY A 24 13.82 34.23 11.76
N PHE A 25 14.02 32.95 12.08
CA PHE A 25 12.93 31.99 12.34
C PHE A 25 13.00 31.58 13.81
N GLY A 26 11.85 31.36 14.42
CA GLY A 26 11.70 30.89 15.78
C GLY A 26 10.42 30.11 15.97
N TRP A 27 10.17 29.67 17.20
CA TRP A 27 8.95 28.99 17.56
C TRP A 27 7.87 30.01 17.93
N LEU A 28 6.74 29.95 17.25
CA LEU A 28 5.55 30.73 17.60
C LEU A 28 4.93 30.15 18.87
N THR A 29 4.50 31.06 19.76
CA THR A 29 3.90 30.76 21.05
C THR A 29 2.40 31.11 21.07
N GLU A 30 1.74 30.89 22.22
CA GLU A 30 0.36 31.34 22.45
C GLU A 30 0.19 32.85 22.26
N ALA A 31 1.22 33.63 22.63
CA ALA A 31 1.20 35.08 22.46
C ALA A 31 1.20 35.51 21.00
N ASP A 32 1.90 34.75 20.14
CA ASP A 32 1.96 35.01 18.71
C ASP A 32 0.70 34.48 17.97
N CYS A 33 0.05 33.44 18.54
CA CYS A 33 -1.09 32.74 17.97
C CYS A 33 -2.25 32.63 18.97
N PRO A 34 -2.92 33.73 19.33
CA PRO A 34 -3.92 33.74 20.42
C PRO A 34 -5.20 32.96 20.11
N GLN A 35 -5.45 32.61 18.83
CA GLN A 35 -6.60 31.82 18.41
C GLN A 35 -6.23 30.35 18.17
N SER A 36 -4.99 29.96 18.43
CA SER A 36 -4.56 28.57 18.26
C SER A 36 -5.42 27.61 19.09
N ILE A 37 -5.65 26.40 18.58
CA ILE A 37 -6.28 25.32 19.34
C ILE A 37 -5.38 24.75 20.44
N GLY A 38 -4.17 25.30 20.60
CA GLY A 38 -3.22 24.90 21.62
C GLY A 38 -2.21 23.86 21.15
N ARG A 39 -1.56 23.22 22.11
CA ARG A 39 -0.51 22.22 21.86
C ARG A 39 -1.12 20.84 21.56
N LEU A 40 -0.61 20.21 20.51
CA LEU A 40 -0.89 18.81 20.19
C LEU A 40 0.38 17.98 20.32
N SER A 41 0.28 16.79 20.91
CA SER A 41 1.36 15.81 20.94
C SER A 41 1.82 15.47 19.54
N ALA A 42 3.14 15.39 19.35
CA ALA A 42 3.78 15.07 18.08
C ALA A 42 3.35 15.94 16.88
N HIS A 43 2.83 17.16 17.13
CA HIS A 43 2.39 18.09 16.08
C HIS A 43 3.50 18.38 15.04
N MET A 44 4.75 18.48 15.47
CA MET A 44 5.90 18.67 14.57
C MET A 44 6.41 17.36 13.93
N GLY A 45 5.76 16.25 14.21
CA GLY A 45 6.08 14.94 13.66
C GLY A 45 7.24 14.23 14.38
N ASN A 46 7.66 13.12 13.80
CA ASN A 46 8.78 12.32 14.28
C ASN A 46 10.07 12.74 13.56
N ALA A 47 11.08 13.17 14.30
CA ALA A 47 12.35 13.67 13.75
C ALA A 47 13.05 12.62 12.84
N GLY A 48 13.05 11.34 13.23
CA GLY A 48 13.63 10.26 12.42
C GLY A 48 12.89 10.06 11.10
N VAL A 49 11.57 10.15 11.11
CA VAL A 49 10.74 10.04 9.88
C VAL A 49 10.97 11.25 8.99
N LEU A 50 11.06 12.45 9.55
CA LEU A 50 11.33 13.68 8.80
C LEU A 50 12.73 13.66 8.17
N LEU A 51 13.75 13.17 8.91
CA LEU A 51 15.08 12.99 8.37
C LEU A 51 15.11 12.01 7.19
N ARG A 52 14.41 10.89 7.32
CA ARG A 52 14.26 9.90 6.22
C ARG A 52 13.60 10.54 5.00
N ALA A 53 12.53 11.29 5.20
CA ALA A 53 11.85 12.01 4.12
C ALA A 53 12.77 13.06 3.45
N TYR A 54 13.59 13.77 4.25
CA TYR A 54 14.56 14.72 3.73
C TYR A 54 15.62 14.04 2.86
N VAL A 55 16.19 12.92 3.33
CA VAL A 55 17.19 12.14 2.56
C VAL A 55 16.56 11.64 1.26
N TYR A 56 15.37 11.09 1.31
CA TYR A 56 14.64 10.62 0.12
C TYR A 56 14.41 11.74 -0.91
N ALA A 57 13.91 12.89 -0.45
CA ALA A 57 13.71 14.05 -1.31
C ALA A 57 15.03 14.58 -1.92
N ARG A 58 16.12 14.55 -1.14
CA ARG A 58 17.46 14.96 -1.63
C ARG A 58 18.04 13.98 -2.66
N MET A 59 17.81 12.67 -2.48
CA MET A 59 18.27 11.64 -3.42
C MET A 59 17.55 11.75 -4.78
N LEU A 60 16.24 11.94 -4.76
CA LEU A 60 15.43 12.01 -5.98
C LEU A 60 15.55 13.37 -6.68
N GLY A 61 15.62 14.45 -5.90
CA GLY A 61 15.65 15.80 -6.43
C GLY A 61 14.38 16.19 -7.17
N ARG A 62 14.45 17.32 -7.85
CA ARG A 62 13.31 17.90 -8.57
C ARG A 62 12.80 17.03 -9.73
N GLU A 63 13.71 16.31 -10.39
CA GLU A 63 13.36 15.49 -11.55
C GLU A 63 12.92 14.09 -11.15
N GLY A 64 13.54 13.50 -10.11
CA GLY A 64 13.23 12.16 -9.66
C GLY A 64 11.86 12.04 -8.99
N MET A 65 11.42 13.05 -8.23
CA MET A 65 10.13 13.02 -7.54
C MET A 65 8.93 12.83 -8.49
N PRO A 66 8.79 13.56 -9.62
CA PRO A 66 7.74 13.28 -10.59
C PRO A 66 7.86 11.88 -11.22
N ARG A 67 9.08 11.43 -11.53
CA ARG A 67 9.32 10.12 -12.14
C ARG A 67 8.86 8.96 -11.26
N VAL A 68 8.99 9.06 -9.94
CA VAL A 68 8.45 8.05 -9.01
C VAL A 68 6.96 7.83 -9.28
N ALA A 69 6.18 8.90 -9.36
CA ALA A 69 4.73 8.81 -9.63
C ALA A 69 4.42 8.28 -11.04
N GLU A 70 5.19 8.70 -12.03
CA GLU A 70 5.04 8.25 -13.42
C GLU A 70 5.31 6.75 -13.56
N TYR A 71 6.41 6.25 -12.98
CA TYR A 71 6.76 4.82 -13.02
C TYR A 71 5.80 3.97 -12.17
N ALA A 72 5.39 4.44 -11.00
CA ALA A 72 4.40 3.74 -10.19
C ALA A 72 3.08 3.58 -10.97
N THR A 73 2.63 4.64 -11.64
CA THR A 73 1.43 4.63 -12.49
C THR A 73 1.60 3.70 -13.70
N LEU A 74 2.75 3.74 -14.36
CA LEU A 74 3.06 2.86 -15.49
C LEU A 74 3.06 1.39 -15.07
N ASN A 75 3.78 1.05 -14.00
CA ASN A 75 3.89 -0.32 -13.49
C ASN A 75 2.52 -0.88 -13.08
N ALA A 76 1.70 -0.10 -12.37
CA ALA A 76 0.37 -0.52 -11.95
C ALA A 76 -0.54 -0.82 -13.16
N ASN A 77 -0.56 0.05 -14.16
CA ASN A 77 -1.38 -0.17 -15.35
C ASN A 77 -0.86 -1.31 -16.23
N TYR A 78 0.46 -1.45 -16.34
CA TYR A 78 1.07 -2.58 -17.04
C TYR A 78 0.68 -3.91 -16.38
N LEU A 79 0.91 -4.03 -15.08
CA LEU A 79 0.63 -5.25 -14.32
C LEU A 79 -0.87 -5.58 -14.35
N MET A 80 -1.75 -4.61 -14.15
CA MET A 80 -3.20 -4.79 -14.25
C MET A 80 -3.60 -5.32 -15.63
N ALA A 81 -3.03 -4.80 -16.71
CA ALA A 81 -3.32 -5.25 -18.06
C ALA A 81 -2.84 -6.70 -18.30
N GLN A 82 -1.67 -7.07 -17.78
CA GLN A 82 -1.15 -8.43 -17.91
C GLN A 82 -1.96 -9.44 -17.08
N LEU A 83 -2.31 -9.11 -15.84
CA LEU A 83 -3.16 -9.97 -15.01
C LEU A 83 -4.55 -10.20 -15.63
N ARG A 84 -5.14 -9.16 -16.22
CA ARG A 84 -6.41 -9.32 -16.95
C ARG A 84 -6.29 -10.28 -18.15
N ARG A 85 -5.17 -10.22 -18.89
CA ARG A 85 -4.89 -11.18 -19.98
C ARG A 85 -4.66 -12.60 -19.47
N ALA A 86 -4.12 -12.73 -18.24
CA ALA A 86 -3.93 -14.01 -17.58
C ALA A 86 -5.22 -14.59 -16.96
N GLY A 87 -6.36 -13.89 -17.08
CA GLY A 87 -7.67 -14.38 -16.63
C GLY A 87 -8.15 -13.81 -15.30
N PHE A 88 -7.44 -12.85 -14.70
CA PHE A 88 -7.87 -12.22 -13.45
C PHE A 88 -8.89 -11.10 -13.69
N GLU A 89 -9.88 -11.03 -12.80
CA GLU A 89 -10.91 -9.99 -12.83
C GLU A 89 -10.43 -8.76 -12.06
N ALA A 90 -10.32 -7.61 -12.74
CA ALA A 90 -10.12 -6.33 -12.07
C ALA A 90 -11.45 -5.82 -11.52
N ALA A 91 -11.51 -5.42 -10.25
CA ALA A 91 -12.73 -4.93 -9.61
C ALA A 91 -13.32 -3.68 -10.31
N PHE A 92 -12.46 -2.87 -10.93
CA PHE A 92 -12.84 -1.66 -11.67
C PHE A 92 -12.28 -1.68 -13.11
N PRO A 93 -12.79 -2.56 -13.99
CA PRO A 93 -12.17 -2.86 -15.29
C PRO A 93 -12.17 -1.69 -16.28
N LYS A 94 -12.99 -0.66 -16.06
CA LYS A 94 -13.08 0.55 -16.89
C LYS A 94 -12.20 1.71 -16.40
N ARG A 95 -11.56 1.56 -15.23
CA ARG A 95 -10.69 2.59 -14.65
C ARG A 95 -9.22 2.26 -14.89
N ARG A 96 -8.41 3.31 -15.05
CA ARG A 96 -6.95 3.20 -14.96
C ARG A 96 -6.54 3.23 -13.50
N ALA A 97 -5.46 2.54 -13.20
CA ALA A 97 -4.81 2.63 -11.89
C ALA A 97 -4.05 3.97 -11.77
N SER A 98 -4.00 4.52 -10.58
CA SER A 98 -3.00 5.54 -10.23
C SER A 98 -1.65 4.86 -9.93
N HIS A 99 -1.55 4.16 -8.80
CA HIS A 99 -0.36 3.41 -8.39
C HIS A 99 -0.73 2.01 -7.88
N GLU A 100 -2.00 1.75 -7.69
CA GLU A 100 -2.54 0.48 -7.20
C GLU A 100 -3.83 0.12 -7.93
N PHE A 101 -4.18 -1.15 -7.90
CA PHE A 101 -5.44 -1.67 -8.44
C PHE A 101 -5.92 -2.88 -7.65
N ILE A 102 -7.17 -3.25 -7.85
CA ILE A 102 -7.82 -4.33 -7.10
C ILE A 102 -8.18 -5.45 -8.07
N VAL A 103 -7.77 -6.66 -7.71
CA VAL A 103 -8.21 -7.91 -8.32
C VAL A 103 -9.20 -8.59 -7.36
N THR A 104 -10.29 -9.14 -7.86
CA THR A 104 -11.19 -9.98 -7.08
C THR A 104 -11.03 -11.45 -7.47
N LEU A 105 -10.99 -12.30 -6.45
CA LEU A 105 -10.95 -13.77 -6.58
C LEU A 105 -12.29 -14.39 -6.20
N ARG A 106 -13.37 -13.62 -6.26
CA ARG A 106 -14.70 -14.06 -5.86
C ARG A 106 -15.14 -15.32 -6.63
N ALA A 107 -15.04 -15.30 -7.96
CA ALA A 107 -15.39 -16.44 -8.79
C ALA A 107 -14.54 -17.69 -8.45
N LEU A 108 -13.22 -17.50 -8.27
CA LEU A 108 -12.32 -18.57 -7.86
C LEU A 108 -12.76 -19.22 -6.56
N LYS A 109 -13.13 -18.40 -5.57
CA LYS A 109 -13.61 -18.92 -4.27
C LYS A 109 -14.94 -19.68 -4.42
N GLU A 110 -15.88 -19.16 -5.20
CA GLU A 110 -17.17 -19.82 -5.46
C GLU A 110 -17.00 -21.18 -6.13
N GLU A 111 -16.03 -21.31 -7.04
CA GLU A 111 -15.78 -22.52 -7.82
C GLU A 111 -14.89 -23.55 -7.11
N THR A 112 -13.84 -23.11 -6.38
CA THR A 112 -12.81 -24.00 -5.83
C THR A 112 -12.75 -24.00 -4.31
N GLY A 113 -13.37 -23.02 -3.68
CA GLY A 113 -13.26 -22.76 -2.25
C GLY A 113 -11.92 -22.13 -1.81
N VAL A 114 -11.03 -21.75 -2.75
CA VAL A 114 -9.76 -21.06 -2.47
C VAL A 114 -10.03 -19.60 -2.21
N THR A 115 -9.65 -19.10 -1.04
CA THR A 115 -9.84 -17.71 -0.62
C THR A 115 -8.70 -16.80 -1.09
N ALA A 116 -8.92 -15.47 -1.04
CA ALA A 116 -7.87 -14.50 -1.30
C ALA A 116 -6.68 -14.65 -0.32
N MET A 117 -6.95 -15.03 0.93
CA MET A 117 -5.89 -15.31 1.91
C MET A 117 -5.09 -16.55 1.53
N ASP A 118 -5.72 -17.61 1.05
CA ASP A 118 -5.04 -18.82 0.58
C ASP A 118 -4.12 -18.51 -0.58
N PHE A 119 -4.63 -17.76 -1.53
CA PHE A 119 -3.89 -17.28 -2.69
C PHE A 119 -2.67 -16.42 -2.29
N ALA A 120 -2.86 -15.48 -1.38
CA ALA A 120 -1.80 -14.63 -0.83
C ALA A 120 -0.71 -15.45 -0.11
N LYS A 121 -1.11 -16.46 0.66
CA LYS A 121 -0.14 -17.37 1.32
C LYS A 121 0.63 -18.21 0.30
N ARG A 122 0.00 -18.62 -0.80
CA ARG A 122 0.70 -19.34 -1.87
C ARG A 122 1.69 -18.46 -2.64
N LEU A 123 1.44 -17.16 -2.76
CA LEU A 123 2.39 -16.20 -3.33
C LEU A 123 3.72 -16.15 -2.55
N LEU A 124 3.68 -16.30 -1.23
CA LEU A 124 4.90 -16.38 -0.41
C LEU A 124 5.78 -17.56 -0.84
N ASP A 125 5.19 -18.72 -1.15
CA ASP A 125 5.93 -19.90 -1.65
C ASP A 125 6.57 -19.65 -3.02
N LYS A 126 6.00 -18.74 -3.81
CA LYS A 126 6.54 -18.32 -5.10
C LYS A 126 7.59 -17.19 -4.97
N GLY A 127 7.92 -16.78 -3.74
CA GLY A 127 8.93 -15.75 -3.47
C GLY A 127 8.44 -14.30 -3.61
N PHE A 128 7.13 -14.09 -3.65
CA PHE A 128 6.55 -12.75 -3.75
C PHE A 128 5.93 -12.30 -2.42
N HIS A 129 6.07 -11.02 -2.12
CA HIS A 129 5.31 -10.41 -1.04
C HIS A 129 3.82 -10.44 -1.37
N ALA A 130 3.03 -10.94 -0.42
CA ALA A 130 1.59 -11.03 -0.63
C ALA A 130 0.94 -9.64 -0.66
N PRO A 131 0.07 -9.36 -1.64
CA PRO A 131 -0.71 -8.13 -1.66
C PRO A 131 -1.62 -8.02 -0.43
N THR A 132 -2.07 -6.80 -0.11
CA THR A 132 -3.07 -6.59 0.93
C THR A 132 -4.36 -7.33 0.57
N THR A 133 -4.83 -8.19 1.49
CA THR A 133 -6.05 -8.97 1.31
C THR A 133 -7.24 -8.31 1.99
N TYR A 134 -8.45 -8.54 1.46
CA TYR A 134 -9.72 -8.07 2.03
C TYR A 134 -9.83 -6.56 2.22
N PHE A 135 -9.05 -5.79 1.49
CA PHE A 135 -9.15 -4.34 1.47
C PHE A 135 -9.17 -3.82 0.02
N PRO A 136 -10.13 -2.96 -0.36
CA PRO A 136 -11.22 -2.41 0.45
C PRO A 136 -12.32 -3.44 0.75
N LEU A 137 -12.98 -3.32 1.89
CA LEU A 137 -14.03 -4.24 2.36
C LEU A 137 -15.24 -4.36 1.41
N LEU A 138 -15.41 -3.39 0.51
CA LEU A 138 -16.49 -3.37 -0.49
C LEU A 138 -16.29 -4.38 -1.63
N VAL A 139 -15.08 -4.90 -1.81
CA VAL A 139 -14.76 -5.87 -2.86
C VAL A 139 -14.49 -7.23 -2.22
N PRO A 140 -15.35 -8.24 -2.45
CA PRO A 140 -15.16 -9.55 -1.86
C PRO A 140 -13.93 -10.26 -2.45
N GLU A 141 -13.24 -11.03 -1.61
CA GLU A 141 -12.06 -11.83 -1.97
C GLU A 141 -11.04 -11.03 -2.79
N CYS A 142 -10.70 -9.85 -2.32
CA CYS A 142 -9.85 -8.95 -3.08
C CYS A 142 -8.38 -9.01 -2.67
N LEU A 143 -7.55 -8.73 -3.65
CA LEU A 143 -6.13 -8.42 -3.53
C LEU A 143 -5.90 -6.98 -4.00
N LEU A 144 -5.42 -6.12 -3.13
CA LEU A 144 -4.98 -4.77 -3.47
C LEU A 144 -3.50 -4.83 -3.86
N ILE A 145 -3.22 -4.64 -5.13
CA ILE A 145 -1.88 -4.82 -5.72
C ILE A 145 -1.28 -3.46 -6.02
N GLU A 146 -0.13 -3.19 -5.42
CA GLU A 146 0.65 -1.96 -5.58
C GLU A 146 2.09 -2.30 -5.99
N PRO A 147 2.39 -2.37 -7.29
CA PRO A 147 3.77 -2.43 -7.73
C PRO A 147 4.40 -1.05 -7.61
N THR A 148 5.56 -0.99 -6.95
CA THR A 148 6.27 0.28 -6.78
C THR A 148 7.01 0.69 -8.06
N GLU A 149 7.49 1.93 -8.09
CA GLU A 149 8.33 2.45 -9.16
C GLU A 149 9.66 1.72 -9.33
N THR A 150 10.08 1.01 -8.28
CA THR A 150 11.37 0.28 -8.27
C THR A 150 11.28 -1.09 -8.92
N GLU A 151 10.08 -1.59 -9.21
CA GLU A 151 9.90 -2.90 -9.83
C GLU A 151 10.28 -2.88 -11.31
N SER A 152 11.13 -3.83 -11.71
CA SER A 152 11.48 -4.00 -13.11
C SER A 152 10.37 -4.71 -13.89
N LYS A 153 10.39 -4.57 -15.21
CA LYS A 153 9.45 -5.28 -16.08
C LYS A 153 9.53 -6.79 -15.88
N GLU A 154 10.74 -7.31 -15.73
CA GLU A 154 11.00 -8.74 -15.50
C GLU A 154 10.37 -9.21 -14.20
N THR A 155 10.46 -8.42 -13.13
CA THR A 155 9.78 -8.73 -11.84
C THR A 155 8.27 -8.74 -12.01
N LEU A 156 7.71 -7.76 -12.72
CA LEU A 156 6.27 -7.70 -12.98
C LEU A 156 5.79 -8.90 -13.81
N ASP A 157 6.53 -9.28 -14.84
CA ASP A 157 6.21 -10.46 -15.66
C ASP A 157 6.30 -11.77 -14.86
N ALA A 158 7.32 -11.90 -13.99
CA ALA A 158 7.45 -13.04 -13.09
C ALA A 158 6.30 -13.11 -12.08
N PHE A 159 5.84 -11.97 -11.57
CA PHE A 159 4.65 -11.92 -10.71
C PHE A 159 3.40 -12.41 -11.45
N VAL A 160 3.17 -11.97 -12.69
CA VAL A 160 2.05 -12.46 -13.51
C VAL A 160 2.12 -13.97 -13.71
N THR A 161 3.31 -14.51 -13.97
CA THR A 161 3.53 -15.95 -14.11
C THR A 161 3.17 -16.68 -12.81
N ALA A 162 3.67 -16.22 -11.67
CA ALA A 162 3.36 -16.81 -10.37
C ALA A 162 1.85 -16.77 -10.07
N MET A 163 1.19 -15.63 -10.32
CA MET A 163 -0.25 -15.51 -10.16
C MET A 163 -1.01 -16.53 -11.03
N LYS A 164 -0.61 -16.68 -12.29
CA LYS A 164 -1.24 -17.65 -13.22
C LYS A 164 -1.02 -19.09 -12.78
N GLU A 165 0.19 -19.44 -12.36
CA GLU A 165 0.47 -20.78 -11.82
C GLU A 165 -0.41 -21.10 -10.61
N ILE A 166 -0.57 -20.15 -9.67
CA ILE A 166 -1.44 -20.34 -8.50
C ILE A 166 -2.91 -20.48 -8.91
N LEU A 167 -3.35 -19.72 -9.91
CA LEU A 167 -4.70 -19.85 -10.45
C LEU A 167 -4.94 -21.26 -11.01
N ASP A 168 -3.97 -21.80 -11.77
CA ASP A 168 -4.04 -23.15 -12.32
C ASP A 168 -3.98 -24.22 -11.22
N GLU A 169 -3.11 -24.03 -10.22
CA GLU A 169 -3.06 -24.89 -9.01
C GLU A 169 -4.40 -24.88 -8.26
N ALA A 170 -5.06 -23.73 -8.14
CA ALA A 170 -6.34 -23.62 -7.44
C ALA A 170 -7.47 -24.40 -8.13
N TYR A 171 -7.46 -24.49 -9.45
CA TYR A 171 -8.41 -25.31 -10.19
C TYR A 171 -8.02 -26.80 -10.21
N ALA A 172 -6.74 -27.12 -10.37
CA ALA A 172 -6.28 -28.49 -10.49
C ALA A 172 -6.16 -29.22 -9.14
N THR A 173 -5.67 -28.54 -8.12
CA THR A 173 -5.39 -29.11 -6.80
C THR A 173 -5.62 -28.05 -5.71
N PRO A 174 -6.88 -27.66 -5.43
CA PRO A 174 -7.19 -26.56 -4.51
C PRO A 174 -6.57 -26.72 -3.12
N GLU A 175 -6.40 -27.94 -2.62
CA GLU A 175 -5.79 -28.21 -1.31
C GLU A 175 -4.31 -27.76 -1.23
N LEU A 176 -3.60 -27.77 -2.36
CA LEU A 176 -2.24 -27.25 -2.41
C LEU A 176 -2.20 -25.73 -2.09
N VAL A 177 -3.19 -24.98 -2.55
CA VAL A 177 -3.29 -23.54 -2.29
C VAL A 177 -3.84 -23.28 -0.89
N LYS A 178 -4.87 -24.03 -0.46
CA LYS A 178 -5.50 -23.88 0.86
C LYS A 178 -4.57 -24.16 2.02
N THR A 179 -3.58 -25.04 1.84
CA THR A 179 -2.63 -25.42 2.89
C THR A 179 -1.31 -24.61 2.85
N ALA A 180 -1.16 -23.71 1.88
CA ALA A 180 -0.01 -22.81 1.77
C ALA A 180 0.10 -21.86 3.00
N PRO A 181 1.31 -21.38 3.35
CA PRO A 181 2.59 -21.56 2.67
C PRO A 181 3.27 -22.90 3.03
N HIS A 182 4.06 -23.44 2.11
CA HIS A 182 4.78 -24.71 2.31
C HIS A 182 6.27 -24.54 2.57
N THR A 183 6.87 -23.49 1.99
CA THR A 183 8.31 -23.24 2.03
C THR A 183 8.73 -22.24 3.11
N MET A 184 7.78 -21.55 3.75
CA MET A 184 8.06 -20.60 4.81
C MET A 184 8.38 -21.28 6.13
N LEU A 185 9.24 -20.66 6.95
CA LEU A 185 9.57 -21.11 8.29
C LEU A 185 8.33 -21.17 9.21
N VAL A 186 7.46 -20.16 9.06
CA VAL A 186 6.19 -20.10 9.79
C VAL A 186 5.07 -20.39 8.81
N ARG A 187 4.23 -21.34 9.15
CA ARG A 187 3.05 -21.71 8.38
C ARG A 187 1.86 -20.84 8.73
N ARG A 188 0.65 -21.35 8.57
CA ARG A 188 -0.57 -20.64 8.95
C ARG A 188 -0.58 -20.34 10.43
N LEU A 189 -0.90 -19.10 10.77
CA LEU A 189 -1.12 -18.65 12.13
C LEU A 189 -2.59 -18.81 12.47
N ASP A 190 -2.89 -19.07 13.73
CA ASP A 190 -4.24 -18.99 14.28
C ASP A 190 -4.53 -17.52 14.66
N ASP A 191 -4.99 -16.75 13.67
CA ASP A 191 -5.26 -15.32 13.84
C ASP A 191 -6.35 -15.05 14.88
N VAL A 192 -7.32 -15.97 15.02
CA VAL A 192 -8.40 -15.86 15.99
C VAL A 192 -7.86 -16.02 17.41
N ARG A 193 -7.01 -17.02 17.62
CA ARG A 193 -6.36 -17.24 18.91
C ARG A 193 -5.41 -16.10 19.24
N ALA A 194 -4.59 -15.67 18.28
CA ALA A 194 -3.67 -14.54 18.45
C ALA A 194 -4.39 -13.24 18.86
N ALA A 195 -5.63 -13.03 18.41
CA ALA A 195 -6.41 -11.86 18.78
C ALA A 195 -7.12 -11.99 20.13
N ARG A 196 -7.40 -13.21 20.60
CA ARG A 196 -8.19 -13.46 21.83
C ARG A 196 -7.35 -13.80 23.06
N ASP A 197 -6.24 -14.46 22.85
CA ASP A 197 -5.39 -15.04 23.91
C ASP A 197 -4.05 -14.29 24.01
N LEU A 198 -4.10 -12.95 24.10
CA LEU A 198 -2.94 -12.07 24.30
C LEU A 198 -2.45 -12.10 25.74
#